data_2683c818c7d6e74e7956b6123b5c2a01
#
_entry.id   2683c818c7d6e74e7956b6123b5c2a01
#
_cell.length_a   1.000
_cell.length_b   1.000
_cell.length_c   1.000
_cell.angle_alpha   90.00
_cell.angle_beta   90.00
_cell.angle_gamma   90.00
#
_symmetry.space_group_name_H-M   'P 1'
#
loop_
_entity.id
_entity.type
_entity.pdbx_description
1 polymer ?
#
loop_
_entity_poly.entity_id
_entity_poly.type
_entity_poly.pdbx_seq_one_letter_code
_entity_poly.pdbx_strand_id
1 'polypeptide(L)'
;MDVAALTMLVFGMVIVGSGLTGLLAPQLLLTILGITDAGSATQLFLMATSQASLAMGLYYILASVNGTRVFFQWSVPLRIINFMVFAAMIPLGIAPMQWLLVAGLELAGALATTIALASKNHYTLDHFHVLRIASLILAFVGALIASQPFGIYGSATAFLLISSIGMMYVYRRFNPVQTGEQ
;
A
#
# COMPACT_ATOMS: atom_id res chain seq x y z
N MET A 1 5.51 7.23 -22.95
CA MET A 1 5.27 6.68 -21.58
C MET A 1 6.52 5.91 -21.19
N ASP A 2 7.06 6.15 -20.01
CA ASP A 2 8.23 5.42 -19.54
C ASP A 2 7.85 4.09 -18.87
N VAL A 3 8.85 3.21 -18.63
CA VAL A 3 8.59 1.87 -18.07
C VAL A 3 7.92 1.97 -16.68
N ALA A 4 8.31 2.95 -15.85
CA ALA A 4 7.70 3.14 -14.54
C ALA A 4 6.21 3.57 -14.66
N ALA A 5 5.90 4.46 -15.60
CA ALA A 5 4.52 4.82 -15.89
C ALA A 5 3.70 3.62 -16.41
N LEU A 6 4.33 2.75 -17.22
CA LEU A 6 3.66 1.53 -17.70
C LEU A 6 3.33 0.57 -16.55
N THR A 7 4.26 0.34 -15.60
CA THR A 7 3.98 -0.50 -14.43
C THR A 7 2.83 0.04 -13.59
N MET A 8 2.76 1.37 -13.43
CA MET A 8 1.67 2.05 -12.72
C MET A 8 0.34 1.92 -13.46
N LEU A 9 0.35 2.04 -14.79
CA LEU A 9 -0.85 1.88 -15.62
C LEU A 9 -1.41 0.45 -15.49
N VAL A 10 -0.55 -0.55 -15.67
CA VAL A 10 -0.97 -1.97 -15.58
C VAL A 10 -1.53 -2.28 -14.19
N PHE A 11 -0.85 -1.84 -13.13
CA PHE A 11 -1.36 -2.03 -11.78
C PHE A 11 -2.69 -1.30 -11.56
N GLY A 12 -2.81 -0.06 -12.02
CA GLY A 12 -4.06 0.71 -11.94
C GLY A 12 -5.23 0.01 -12.64
N MET A 13 -4.99 -0.57 -13.83
CA MET A 13 -6.02 -1.35 -14.54
C MET A 13 -6.46 -2.60 -13.75
N VAL A 14 -5.52 -3.32 -13.13
CA VAL A 14 -5.83 -4.49 -12.29
C VAL A 14 -6.69 -4.07 -11.09
N ILE A 15 -6.34 -2.97 -10.42
CA ILE A 15 -7.10 -2.46 -9.27
C ILE A 15 -8.49 -1.96 -9.69
N VAL A 16 -8.61 -1.26 -10.83
CA VAL A 16 -9.92 -0.89 -11.40
C VAL A 16 -10.76 -2.13 -11.70
N GLY A 17 -10.16 -3.14 -12.33
CA GLY A 17 -10.84 -4.40 -12.64
C GLY A 17 -11.35 -5.10 -11.38
N SER A 18 -10.54 -5.18 -10.32
CA SER A 18 -10.96 -5.76 -9.05
C SER A 18 -12.07 -4.95 -8.37
N GLY A 19 -11.97 -3.61 -8.39
CA GLY A 19 -13.00 -2.71 -7.88
C GLY A 19 -14.34 -2.86 -8.62
N LEU A 20 -14.30 -2.90 -9.95
CA LEU A 20 -15.51 -3.15 -10.76
C LEU A 20 -16.10 -4.54 -10.49
N THR A 21 -15.26 -5.57 -10.38
CA THR A 21 -15.72 -6.92 -10.05
C THR A 21 -16.45 -6.95 -8.71
N GLY A 22 -15.89 -6.30 -7.68
CA GLY A 22 -16.52 -6.27 -6.36
C GLY A 22 -17.81 -5.44 -6.30
N LEU A 23 -17.98 -4.45 -7.20
CA LEU A 23 -19.22 -3.69 -7.28
C LEU A 23 -20.30 -4.39 -8.11
N LEU A 24 -19.93 -5.00 -9.26
CA LEU A 24 -20.87 -5.54 -10.22
C LEU A 24 -21.15 -7.04 -9.99
N ALA A 25 -20.16 -7.77 -9.46
CA ALA A 25 -20.23 -9.20 -9.21
C ALA A 25 -19.59 -9.56 -7.86
N PRO A 26 -20.11 -9.05 -6.73
CA PRO A 26 -19.50 -9.24 -5.41
C PRO A 26 -19.34 -10.72 -5.04
N GLN A 27 -20.26 -11.58 -5.43
CA GLN A 27 -20.18 -13.03 -5.15
C GLN A 27 -19.00 -13.69 -5.88
N LEU A 28 -18.68 -13.24 -7.09
CA LEU A 28 -17.52 -13.72 -7.82
C LEU A 28 -16.22 -13.36 -7.10
N LEU A 29 -16.11 -12.11 -6.64
CA LEU A 29 -14.91 -11.66 -5.90
C LEU A 29 -14.76 -12.40 -4.56
N LEU A 30 -15.86 -12.60 -3.83
CA LEU A 30 -15.87 -13.39 -2.58
C LEU A 30 -15.37 -14.82 -2.83
N THR A 31 -15.86 -15.46 -3.89
CA THR A 31 -15.44 -16.82 -4.27
C THR A 31 -13.94 -16.87 -4.58
N ILE A 32 -13.43 -15.91 -5.36
CA ILE A 32 -11.98 -15.79 -5.67
C ILE A 32 -11.15 -15.63 -4.40
N LEU A 33 -11.65 -14.85 -3.44
CA LEU A 33 -10.99 -14.60 -2.16
C LEU A 33 -11.17 -15.74 -1.13
N GLY A 34 -11.94 -16.78 -1.47
CA GLY A 34 -12.17 -17.93 -0.58
C GLY A 34 -13.12 -17.63 0.58
N ILE A 35 -13.96 -16.61 0.45
CA ILE A 35 -14.95 -16.23 1.47
C ILE A 35 -16.30 -16.85 1.09
N THR A 36 -16.68 -17.93 1.77
CA THR A 36 -17.87 -18.74 1.41
C THR A 36 -19.13 -18.35 2.15
N ASP A 37 -18.99 -17.79 3.36
CA ASP A 37 -20.15 -17.38 4.18
C ASP A 37 -20.14 -15.86 4.35
N ALA A 38 -20.77 -15.17 3.39
CA ALA A 38 -20.82 -13.73 3.32
C ALA A 38 -22.21 -13.22 3.68
N GLY A 39 -22.44 -12.87 4.93
CA GLY A 39 -23.63 -12.12 5.34
C GLY A 39 -23.71 -10.74 4.69
N SER A 40 -24.86 -10.07 4.85
CA SER A 40 -25.11 -8.75 4.26
C SER A 40 -24.07 -7.69 4.65
N ALA A 41 -23.55 -7.75 5.87
CA ALA A 41 -22.48 -6.85 6.34
C ALA A 41 -21.19 -7.05 5.53
N THR A 42 -20.79 -8.29 5.27
CA THR A 42 -19.60 -8.61 4.46
C THR A 42 -19.74 -8.07 3.04
N GLN A 43 -20.92 -8.22 2.43
CA GLN A 43 -21.19 -7.68 1.11
C GLN A 43 -21.10 -6.15 1.08
N LEU A 44 -21.68 -5.48 2.08
CA LEU A 44 -21.62 -4.01 2.20
C LEU A 44 -20.16 -3.53 2.29
N PHE A 45 -19.36 -4.14 3.17
CA PHE A 45 -17.95 -3.77 3.31
C PHE A 45 -17.15 -4.09 2.06
N LEU A 46 -17.43 -5.20 1.39
CA LEU A 46 -16.79 -5.53 0.12
C LEU A 46 -17.10 -4.47 -0.95
N MET A 47 -18.34 -4.06 -1.09
CA MET A 47 -18.73 -3.02 -2.06
C MET A 47 -18.08 -1.68 -1.73
N ALA A 48 -18.03 -1.29 -0.46
CA ALA A 48 -17.38 -0.06 -0.01
C ALA A 48 -15.87 -0.08 -0.31
N THR A 49 -15.18 -1.19 -0.02
CA THR A 49 -13.75 -1.34 -0.33
C THR A 49 -13.50 -1.44 -1.83
N SER A 50 -14.41 -2.03 -2.58
CA SER A 50 -14.35 -2.10 -4.04
C SER A 50 -14.48 -0.72 -4.68
N GLN A 51 -15.35 0.14 -4.14
CA GLN A 51 -15.43 1.55 -4.54
C GLN A 51 -14.11 2.30 -4.28
N ALA A 52 -13.50 2.09 -3.12
CA ALA A 52 -12.21 2.68 -2.81
C ALA A 52 -11.10 2.17 -3.75
N SER A 53 -11.11 0.87 -4.06
CA SER A 53 -10.18 0.27 -5.03
C SER A 53 -10.36 0.86 -6.42
N LEU A 54 -11.60 1.03 -6.88
CA LEU A 54 -11.90 1.67 -8.17
C LEU A 54 -11.32 3.09 -8.23
N ALA A 55 -11.58 3.91 -7.22
CA ALA A 55 -11.05 5.27 -7.14
C ALA A 55 -9.51 5.29 -7.12
N MET A 56 -8.90 4.42 -6.31
CA MET A 56 -7.45 4.30 -6.22
C MET A 56 -6.84 3.86 -7.55
N GLY A 57 -7.42 2.87 -8.21
CA GLY A 57 -6.97 2.42 -9.54
C GLY A 57 -7.01 3.54 -10.58
N LEU A 58 -8.06 4.37 -10.56
CA LEU A 58 -8.14 5.56 -11.41
C LEU A 58 -7.03 6.57 -11.11
N TYR A 59 -6.70 6.81 -9.83
CA TYR A 59 -5.55 7.65 -9.47
C TYR A 59 -4.23 7.10 -10.01
N TYR A 60 -4.00 5.79 -9.97
CA TYR A 60 -2.82 5.17 -10.59
C TYR A 60 -2.77 5.39 -12.10
N ILE A 61 -3.90 5.24 -12.79
CA ILE A 61 -4.00 5.47 -14.24
C ILE A 61 -3.71 6.93 -14.56
N LEU A 62 -4.37 7.86 -13.86
CA LEU A 62 -4.17 9.30 -14.07
C LEU A 62 -2.72 9.73 -13.79
N ALA A 63 -2.12 9.24 -12.71
CA ALA A 63 -0.72 9.51 -12.40
C ALA A 63 0.24 8.96 -13.48
N SER A 64 -0.08 7.78 -14.01
CA SER A 64 0.68 7.16 -15.11
C SER A 64 0.63 7.99 -16.38
N VAL A 65 -0.58 8.38 -16.80
CA VAL A 65 -0.79 9.18 -18.03
C VAL A 65 -0.12 10.56 -17.92
N ASN A 66 -0.19 11.18 -16.75
CA ASN A 66 0.45 12.47 -16.48
C ASN A 66 1.95 12.37 -16.13
N GLY A 67 2.53 11.18 -16.07
CA GLY A 67 3.94 10.99 -15.76
C GLY A 67 4.35 11.49 -14.37
N THR A 68 3.46 11.42 -13.39
CA THR A 68 3.65 11.98 -12.03
C THR A 68 4.62 11.13 -11.21
N ARG A 69 5.93 11.32 -11.41
CA ARG A 69 6.99 10.49 -10.80
C ARG A 69 6.97 10.48 -9.27
N VAL A 70 6.63 11.60 -8.64
CA VAL A 70 6.49 11.70 -7.19
C VAL A 70 5.46 10.70 -6.66
N PHE A 71 4.34 10.54 -7.36
CA PHE A 71 3.32 9.55 -7.01
C PHE A 71 3.87 8.12 -7.13
N PHE A 72 4.66 7.82 -8.17
CA PHE A 72 5.27 6.49 -8.34
C PHE A 72 6.17 6.14 -7.16
N GLN A 73 7.00 7.08 -6.73
CA GLN A 73 7.91 6.91 -5.59
C GLN A 73 7.17 6.68 -4.28
N TRP A 74 6.08 7.40 -4.05
CA TRP A 74 5.28 7.25 -2.83
C TRP A 74 4.46 5.95 -2.84
N SER A 75 4.03 5.49 -3.99
CA SER A 75 3.22 4.29 -4.11
C SER A 75 3.98 3.01 -3.72
N VAL A 76 5.28 2.95 -3.96
CA VAL A 76 6.10 1.76 -3.65
C VAL A 76 6.07 1.41 -2.15
N PRO A 77 6.47 2.29 -1.21
CA PRO A 77 6.42 1.96 0.20
C PRO A 77 5.01 1.66 0.71
N LEU A 78 3.99 2.34 0.18
CA LEU A 78 2.60 2.08 0.58
C LEU A 78 2.13 0.69 0.16
N ARG A 79 2.51 0.22 -1.03
CA ARG A 79 2.23 -1.15 -1.48
C ARG A 79 2.97 -2.20 -0.67
N ILE A 80 4.21 -1.93 -0.25
CA ILE A 80 4.94 -2.83 0.64
C ILE A 80 4.22 -2.96 1.98
N ILE A 81 3.69 -1.86 2.51
CA ILE A 81 2.86 -1.89 3.73
C ILE A 81 1.60 -2.72 3.50
N ASN A 82 0.87 -2.49 2.40
CA ASN A 82 -0.32 -3.27 2.06
C ASN A 82 0.00 -4.77 1.97
N PHE A 83 1.10 -5.12 1.29
CA PHE A 83 1.58 -6.51 1.27
C PHE A 83 1.78 -7.07 2.67
N MET A 84 2.50 -6.36 3.55
CA MET A 84 2.77 -6.82 4.90
C MET A 84 1.47 -7.02 5.70
N VAL A 85 0.54 -6.06 5.62
CA VAL A 85 -0.76 -6.14 6.30
C VAL A 85 -1.55 -7.34 5.80
N PHE A 86 -1.70 -7.49 4.48
CA PHE A 86 -2.49 -8.58 3.91
C PHE A 86 -1.86 -9.95 4.15
N ALA A 87 -0.53 -10.06 4.04
CA ALA A 87 0.17 -11.30 4.32
C ALA A 87 0.09 -11.70 5.80
N ALA A 88 0.11 -10.73 6.72
CA ALA A 88 0.01 -10.99 8.16
C ALA A 88 -1.38 -11.48 8.58
N MET A 89 -2.44 -11.14 7.86
CA MET A 89 -3.81 -11.58 8.17
C MET A 89 -3.98 -13.11 8.07
N ILE A 90 -3.16 -13.78 7.25
CA ILE A 90 -3.27 -15.21 7.01
C ILE A 90 -2.82 -16.02 8.23
N PRO A 91 -1.58 -15.89 8.75
CA PRO A 91 -1.14 -16.62 9.92
C PRO A 91 -1.90 -16.23 11.19
N LEU A 92 -2.54 -15.05 11.21
CA LEU A 92 -3.44 -14.65 12.30
C LEU A 92 -4.83 -15.30 12.22
N GLY A 93 -5.11 -16.09 11.18
CA GLY A 93 -6.40 -16.74 10.98
C GLY A 93 -7.54 -15.77 10.62
N ILE A 94 -7.23 -14.52 10.26
CA ILE A 94 -8.21 -13.49 9.91
C ILE A 94 -8.64 -13.62 8.45
N ALA A 95 -7.72 -14.04 7.58
CA ALA A 95 -7.96 -14.18 6.15
C ALA A 95 -7.62 -15.58 5.63
N PRO A 96 -8.36 -16.09 4.63
CA PRO A 96 -8.06 -17.37 4.01
C PRO A 96 -6.78 -17.29 3.15
N MET A 97 -6.21 -18.45 2.79
CA MET A 97 -4.94 -18.56 2.03
C MET A 97 -5.01 -17.86 0.68
N GLN A 98 -6.18 -17.81 0.04
CA GLN A 98 -6.42 -17.11 -1.23
C GLN A 98 -6.10 -15.60 -1.16
N TRP A 99 -6.08 -15.04 0.05
CA TRP A 99 -5.70 -13.65 0.28
C TRP A 99 -4.26 -13.34 -0.11
N LEU A 100 -3.41 -14.37 -0.27
CA LEU A 100 -2.07 -14.24 -0.86
C LEU A 100 -2.08 -13.67 -2.28
N LEU A 101 -3.18 -13.83 -3.02
CA LEU A 101 -3.31 -13.20 -4.35
C LEU A 101 -3.29 -11.68 -4.23
N VAL A 102 -4.03 -11.13 -3.27
CA VAL A 102 -4.08 -9.68 -3.03
C VAL A 102 -2.72 -9.18 -2.54
N ALA A 103 -2.16 -9.85 -1.53
CA ALA A 103 -0.83 -9.52 -1.02
C ALA A 103 0.25 -9.61 -2.12
N GLY A 104 0.24 -10.67 -2.91
CA GLY A 104 1.20 -10.90 -3.99
C GLY A 104 1.12 -9.83 -5.10
N LEU A 105 -0.08 -9.37 -5.45
CA LEU A 105 -0.26 -8.27 -6.41
C LEU A 105 0.36 -6.96 -5.91
N GLU A 106 0.21 -6.62 -4.63
CA GLU A 106 0.82 -5.44 -4.04
C GLU A 106 2.36 -5.52 -4.10
N LEU A 107 2.93 -6.65 -3.70
CA LEU A 107 4.38 -6.86 -3.73
C LEU A 107 4.91 -6.83 -5.16
N ALA A 108 4.31 -7.57 -6.08
CA ALA A 108 4.71 -7.61 -7.48
C ALA A 108 4.67 -6.22 -8.11
N GLY A 109 3.61 -5.46 -7.87
CA GLY A 109 3.48 -4.08 -8.34
C GLY A 109 4.53 -3.14 -7.74
N ALA A 110 4.84 -3.28 -6.43
CA ALA A 110 5.89 -2.51 -5.77
C ALA A 110 7.27 -2.81 -6.37
N LEU A 111 7.60 -4.09 -6.54
CA LEU A 111 8.89 -4.52 -7.11
C LEU A 111 9.03 -4.06 -8.57
N ALA A 112 8.01 -4.26 -9.40
CA ALA A 112 8.02 -3.85 -10.80
C ALA A 112 8.26 -2.34 -10.94
N THR A 113 7.57 -1.53 -10.13
CA THR A 113 7.73 -0.07 -10.13
C THR A 113 9.12 0.34 -9.62
N THR A 114 9.62 -0.32 -8.57
CA THR A 114 10.97 -0.05 -8.02
C THR A 114 12.05 -0.31 -9.06
N ILE A 115 12.00 -1.47 -9.72
CA ILE A 115 12.97 -1.85 -10.77
C ILE A 115 12.88 -0.86 -11.93
N ALA A 116 11.67 -0.48 -12.35
CA ALA A 116 11.48 0.47 -13.45
C ALA A 116 11.99 1.88 -13.09
N LEU A 117 11.84 2.33 -11.87
CA LEU A 117 12.39 3.59 -11.39
C LEU A 117 13.92 3.55 -11.31
N ALA A 118 14.50 2.42 -10.87
CA ALA A 118 15.96 2.23 -10.76
C ALA A 118 16.65 2.12 -12.12
N SER A 119 15.99 1.54 -13.13
CA SER A 119 16.60 1.25 -14.44
C SER A 119 16.82 2.49 -15.33
N LYS A 120 16.08 3.57 -15.11
CA LYS A 120 16.09 4.75 -16.02
C LYS A 120 16.96 5.92 -15.61
N ASN A 121 17.41 5.98 -14.41
CA ASN A 121 18.39 7.00 -13.95
C ASN A 121 19.03 6.50 -12.69
N HIS A 122 20.31 6.81 -12.48
CA HIS A 122 21.03 6.92 -11.21
C HIS A 122 20.12 7.21 -9.98
N TYR A 123 19.10 6.37 -9.78
CA TYR A 123 18.37 6.34 -8.53
C TYR A 123 19.31 5.67 -7.54
N THR A 124 20.25 6.45 -7.04
CA THR A 124 20.73 6.17 -5.71
C THR A 124 19.49 6.10 -4.85
N LEU A 125 19.23 4.93 -4.28
CA LEU A 125 18.32 4.81 -3.14
C LEU A 125 18.85 5.82 -2.12
N ASP A 126 18.38 7.04 -2.23
CA ASP A 126 18.82 8.13 -1.37
C ASP A 126 18.50 7.68 0.06
N HIS A 127 19.41 7.94 0.97
CA HIS A 127 19.25 7.62 2.40
C HIS A 127 17.86 8.00 2.93
N PHE A 128 17.26 9.02 2.33
CA PHE A 128 15.88 9.44 2.55
C PHE A 128 14.83 8.34 2.32
N HIS A 129 14.91 7.62 1.20
CA HIS A 129 13.95 6.56 0.89
C HIS A 129 14.17 5.33 1.76
N VAL A 130 15.41 4.98 2.04
CA VAL A 130 15.77 3.87 2.94
C VAL A 130 15.25 4.14 4.35
N LEU A 131 15.47 5.35 4.89
CA LEU A 131 14.98 5.74 6.21
C LEU A 131 13.46 5.75 6.30
N ARG A 132 12.77 6.18 5.23
CA ARG A 132 11.30 6.15 5.18
C ARG A 132 10.76 4.73 5.18
N ILE A 133 11.29 3.84 4.35
CA ILE A 133 10.90 2.43 4.33
C ILE A 133 11.18 1.80 5.69
N ALA A 134 12.36 2.04 6.27
CA ALA A 134 12.72 1.53 7.59
C ALA A 134 11.77 2.03 8.69
N SER A 135 11.38 3.31 8.68
CA SER A 135 10.44 3.87 9.66
C SER A 135 9.04 3.25 9.55
N LEU A 136 8.58 2.97 8.33
CA LEU A 136 7.29 2.33 8.08
C LEU A 136 7.30 0.86 8.50
N ILE A 137 8.39 0.13 8.22
CA ILE A 137 8.56 -1.26 8.69
C ILE A 137 8.58 -1.29 10.22
N LEU A 138 9.31 -0.37 10.86
CA LEU A 138 9.39 -0.28 12.31
C LEU A 138 8.01 0.04 12.92
N ALA A 139 7.25 0.95 12.29
CA ALA A 139 5.89 1.27 12.71
C ALA A 139 4.96 0.05 12.62
N PHE A 140 5.07 -0.73 11.55
CA PHE A 140 4.28 -1.93 11.36
C PHE A 140 4.63 -3.02 12.40
N VAL A 141 5.92 -3.27 12.63
CA VAL A 141 6.38 -4.21 13.66
C VAL A 141 5.93 -3.77 15.04
N GLY A 142 6.05 -2.49 15.37
CA GLY A 142 5.54 -1.93 16.63
C GLY A 142 4.03 -2.11 16.80
N ALA A 143 3.27 -1.93 15.72
CA ALA A 143 1.83 -2.17 15.71
C ALA A 143 1.48 -3.64 15.97
N LEU A 144 2.20 -4.58 15.35
CA LEU A 144 2.01 -6.01 15.59
C LEU A 144 2.31 -6.40 17.05
N ILE A 145 3.39 -5.88 17.62
CA ILE A 145 3.75 -6.12 19.03
C ILE A 145 2.68 -5.55 19.96
N ALA A 146 2.21 -4.34 19.70
CA ALA A 146 1.17 -3.69 20.51
C ALA A 146 -0.21 -4.35 20.36
N SER A 147 -0.46 -5.11 19.31
CA SER A 147 -1.73 -5.81 19.11
C SER A 147 -1.98 -6.90 20.15
N GLN A 148 -0.93 -7.53 20.67
CA GLN A 148 -1.04 -8.63 21.64
C GLN A 148 -1.63 -8.16 22.99
N PRO A 149 -1.09 -7.11 23.67
CA PRO A 149 -1.61 -6.66 24.94
C PRO A 149 -2.81 -5.70 24.83
N PHE A 150 -2.95 -4.94 23.75
CA PHE A 150 -3.91 -3.83 23.65
C PHE A 150 -4.93 -3.97 22.52
N GLY A 151 -4.93 -5.11 21.80
CA GLY A 151 -5.83 -5.36 20.69
C GLY A 151 -5.64 -4.41 19.50
N ILE A 152 -6.68 -4.32 18.67
CA ILE A 152 -6.62 -3.55 17.41
C ILE A 152 -6.42 -2.03 17.65
N TYR A 153 -6.97 -1.49 18.71
CA TYR A 153 -6.82 -0.06 19.04
C TYR A 153 -5.40 0.28 19.45
N GLY A 154 -4.75 -0.60 20.23
CA GLY A 154 -3.34 -0.45 20.59
C GLY A 154 -2.43 -0.53 19.40
N SER A 155 -2.69 -1.46 18.48
CA SER A 155 -1.89 -1.59 17.25
C SER A 155 -2.04 -0.37 16.33
N ALA A 156 -3.26 0.14 16.14
CA ALA A 156 -3.50 1.34 15.33
C ALA A 156 -2.82 2.57 15.93
N THR A 157 -2.93 2.76 17.25
CA THR A 157 -2.28 3.87 17.95
C THR A 157 -0.76 3.80 17.85
N ALA A 158 -0.17 2.62 18.07
CA ALA A 158 1.27 2.42 17.96
C ALA A 158 1.78 2.69 16.52
N PHE A 159 1.04 2.20 15.50
CA PHE A 159 1.37 2.47 14.11
C PHE A 159 1.38 3.96 13.79
N LEU A 160 0.33 4.68 14.18
CA LEU A 160 0.22 6.12 13.92
C LEU A 160 1.31 6.91 14.63
N LEU A 161 1.62 6.61 15.88
CA LEU A 161 2.66 7.30 16.64
C LEU A 161 4.04 7.06 16.04
N ILE A 162 4.42 5.81 15.80
CA ILE A 162 5.75 5.46 15.28
C ILE A 162 5.93 6.00 13.87
N SER A 163 4.92 5.89 13.00
CA SER A 163 4.98 6.43 11.65
C SER A 163 5.08 7.95 11.63
N SER A 164 4.33 8.64 12.49
CA SER A 164 4.37 10.11 12.60
C SER A 164 5.72 10.61 13.09
N ILE A 165 6.31 9.96 14.11
CA ILE A 165 7.65 10.29 14.62
C ILE A 165 8.70 10.03 13.53
N GLY A 166 8.63 8.89 12.86
CA GLY A 166 9.54 8.56 11.76
C GLY A 166 9.47 9.56 10.62
N MET A 167 8.25 9.94 10.21
CA MET A 167 8.06 10.95 9.16
C MET A 167 8.55 12.33 9.58
N MET A 168 8.33 12.75 10.83
CA MET A 168 8.83 14.02 11.35
C MET A 168 10.36 14.05 11.42
N TYR A 169 10.99 12.95 11.83
CA TYR A 169 12.45 12.82 11.84
C TYR A 169 13.03 12.95 10.43
N VAL A 170 12.45 12.21 9.47
CA VAL A 170 12.87 12.25 8.07
C VAL A 170 12.68 13.67 7.49
N TYR A 171 11.53 14.29 7.74
CA TYR A 171 11.26 15.65 7.28
C TYR A 171 12.28 16.67 7.83
N ARG A 172 12.58 16.63 9.15
CA ARG A 172 13.57 17.52 9.76
C ARG A 172 14.99 17.31 9.23
N ARG A 173 15.35 16.07 8.93
CA ARG A 173 16.70 15.72 8.44
C ARG A 173 16.94 16.21 7.01
N PHE A 174 15.92 16.20 6.16
CA PHE A 174 16.05 16.47 4.73
C PHE A 174 15.45 17.83 4.28
N ASN A 175 14.67 18.49 5.14
CA ASN A 175 14.29 19.88 5.01
C ASN A 175 14.89 20.66 6.21
N PRO A 176 16.19 20.96 6.24
CA PRO A 176 16.69 21.92 7.19
C PRO A 176 15.93 23.21 6.90
N VAL A 177 15.11 23.62 7.87
CA VAL A 177 14.52 24.98 7.85
C VAL A 177 15.71 25.88 7.58
N GLN A 178 15.61 26.71 6.55
CA GLN A 178 16.52 27.83 6.35
C GLN A 178 16.38 28.69 7.61
N THR A 179 17.09 28.31 8.67
CA THR A 179 17.37 29.20 9.79
C THR A 179 18.19 30.29 9.17
N GLY A 180 17.50 31.42 8.89
CA GLY A 180 18.12 32.61 8.33
C GLY A 180 19.33 33.00 9.16
N GLU A 181 20.49 32.74 8.61
CA GLU A 181 21.66 33.57 8.79
C GLU A 181 21.73 34.46 7.56
N GLN A 182 21.11 35.62 7.69
CA GLN A 182 21.50 36.82 6.96
C GLN A 182 22.62 37.50 7.74
#